data_a38ed54c4011100d07e62bc2f3266e7a
#
_entry.id   a38ed54c4011100d07e62bc2f3266e7a
#
_cell.length_a   1.000
_cell.length_b   1.000
_cell.length_c   1.000
_cell.angle_alpha   90.00
_cell.angle_beta   90.00
_cell.angle_gamma   90.00
#
_symmetry.space_group_name_H-M   'P 1'
#
loop_
_entity.id
_entity.type
_entity.pdbx_description
1 polymer ?
#
loop_
_entity_poly.entity_id
_entity_poly.type
_entity_poly.pdbx_seq_one_letter_code
_entity_poly.pdbx_strand_id
1 'polypeptide(L)'
;MNDTVLALALCLASAVAYAAGAVAQERLARAAVARSAKALMGSGAWWWSAGLNAAAALLHAAALRYGPLTLVQPLGALTLVAAVPLGARRSGRRVAATEWRGTLATVAGLGLLLLPASGPAPDDTLTLAEALAVSGATAAVILALTASKDPRSGLRHATASGLASAAASALTQTVAVAGGRGGALLSFRVVAVALLVVFFAVGGMLLSQRAYRGGLGAPLAVVNLANPLAAAAIGMVLLGERLQGGAPGVLLAAAGALLAARGVVLLTRTPPAGAAPPQAVATAAPATAQAAAEPALPAGRVAA
;
A
#
# COMPACT_ATOMS: atom_id res chain seq x y z
N MET A 1 29.92 -11.73 -10.03
CA MET A 1 28.78 -11.87 -9.10
C MET A 1 27.72 -12.62 -9.90
N ASN A 2 27.17 -13.72 -9.39
CA ASN A 2 26.15 -14.45 -10.16
C ASN A 2 24.92 -13.54 -10.38
N ASP A 3 24.38 -13.52 -11.61
CA ASP A 3 23.25 -12.66 -11.98
C ASP A 3 22.06 -12.84 -11.03
N THR A 4 21.81 -14.06 -10.56
CA THR A 4 20.78 -14.34 -9.55
C THR A 4 21.04 -13.61 -8.22
N VAL A 5 22.28 -13.54 -7.76
CA VAL A 5 22.66 -12.83 -6.52
C VAL A 5 22.44 -11.33 -6.69
N LEU A 6 22.77 -10.80 -7.86
CA LEU A 6 22.52 -9.40 -8.19
C LEU A 6 21.02 -9.09 -8.24
N ALA A 7 20.21 -9.96 -8.88
CA ALA A 7 18.76 -9.82 -8.90
C ALA A 7 18.17 -9.81 -7.49
N LEU A 8 18.59 -10.73 -6.62
CA LEU A 8 18.15 -10.77 -5.22
C LEU A 8 18.53 -9.50 -4.46
N ALA A 9 19.76 -9.03 -4.60
CA ALA A 9 20.23 -7.80 -3.95
C ALA A 9 19.41 -6.57 -4.40
N LEU A 10 19.15 -6.46 -5.69
CA LEU A 10 18.32 -5.38 -6.25
C LEU A 10 16.87 -5.45 -5.77
N CYS A 11 16.28 -6.65 -5.70
CA CYS A 11 14.94 -6.85 -5.15
C CYS A 11 14.85 -6.46 -3.67
N LEU A 12 15.83 -6.85 -2.85
CA LEU A 12 15.88 -6.48 -1.43
C LEU A 12 16.04 -4.96 -1.26
N ALA A 13 16.94 -4.35 -2.03
CA ALA A 13 17.11 -2.90 -2.02
C ALA A 13 15.80 -2.18 -2.44
N SER A 14 15.13 -2.67 -3.49
CA SER A 14 13.82 -2.18 -3.93
C SER A 14 12.77 -2.30 -2.81
N ALA A 15 12.66 -3.47 -2.17
CA ALA A 15 11.71 -3.70 -1.09
C ALA A 15 11.92 -2.73 0.09
N VAL A 16 13.17 -2.49 0.47
CA VAL A 16 13.54 -1.51 1.51
C VAL A 16 13.20 -0.08 1.09
N ALA A 17 13.49 0.29 -0.16
CA ALA A 17 13.17 1.62 -0.68
C ALA A 17 11.65 1.87 -0.73
N TYR A 18 10.85 0.89 -1.19
CA TYR A 18 9.39 0.97 -1.12
C TYR A 18 8.89 1.06 0.32
N ALA A 19 9.44 0.27 1.23
CA ALA A 19 9.08 0.32 2.65
C ALA A 19 9.38 1.70 3.26
N ALA A 20 10.55 2.26 2.97
CA ALA A 20 10.92 3.61 3.41
C ALA A 20 9.99 4.68 2.81
N GLY A 21 9.65 4.55 1.53
CA GLY A 21 8.68 5.41 0.84
C GLY A 21 7.30 5.36 1.49
N ALA A 22 6.79 4.16 1.78
CA ALA A 22 5.49 3.97 2.43
C ALA A 22 5.46 4.55 3.86
N VAL A 23 6.53 4.37 4.64
CA VAL A 23 6.65 4.98 5.98
C VAL A 23 6.75 6.50 5.89
N ALA A 24 7.45 7.05 4.88
CA ALA A 24 7.50 8.49 4.64
C ALA A 24 6.11 9.03 4.28
N GLN A 25 5.35 8.32 3.43
CA GLN A 25 3.96 8.67 3.08
C GLN A 25 3.02 8.61 4.30
N GLU A 26 3.15 7.62 5.16
CA GLU A 26 2.38 7.52 6.41
C GLU A 26 2.62 8.75 7.29
N ARG A 27 3.88 9.18 7.45
CA ARG A 27 4.22 10.39 8.20
C ARG A 27 3.59 11.64 7.62
N LEU A 28 3.71 11.80 6.30
CA LEU A 28 3.06 12.91 5.59
C LEU A 28 1.55 12.88 5.79
N ALA A 29 0.93 11.70 5.72
CA ALA A 29 -0.50 11.52 5.92
C ALA A 29 -0.95 11.94 7.32
N ARG A 30 -0.19 11.61 8.35
CA ARG A 30 -0.47 12.00 9.74
C ARG A 30 -0.28 13.52 9.96
N ALA A 31 0.80 14.09 9.42
CA ALA A 31 1.08 15.52 9.50
C ALA A 31 0.09 16.39 8.70
N ALA A 32 -0.59 15.79 7.74
CA ALA A 32 -1.39 16.46 6.72
C ALA A 32 -2.91 16.39 6.97
N VAL A 33 -3.36 16.05 8.18
CA VAL A 33 -4.80 15.93 8.51
C VAL A 33 -5.62 17.18 8.11
N ALA A 34 -4.95 18.33 7.95
CA ALA A 34 -5.57 19.62 7.56
C ALA A 34 -5.09 20.17 6.20
N ARG A 35 -4.26 19.42 5.42
CA ARG A 35 -3.63 19.97 4.20
C ARG A 35 -4.32 19.47 2.94
N SER A 36 -4.46 20.36 1.94
CA SER A 36 -4.91 19.99 0.61
C SER A 36 -3.86 19.18 -0.17
N ALA A 37 -4.28 18.42 -1.20
CA ALA A 37 -3.36 17.70 -2.07
C ALA A 37 -2.27 18.61 -2.68
N LYS A 38 -2.65 19.86 -3.07
CA LYS A 38 -1.72 20.86 -3.62
C LYS A 38 -0.65 21.26 -2.60
N ALA A 39 -1.02 21.45 -1.32
CA ALA A 39 -0.07 21.78 -0.26
C ALA A 39 0.86 20.60 0.07
N LEU A 40 0.39 19.35 -0.08
CA LEU A 40 1.22 18.16 0.05
C LEU A 40 2.26 18.07 -1.06
N MET A 41 1.85 18.23 -2.32
CA MET A 41 2.75 18.20 -3.48
C MET A 41 3.79 19.35 -3.45
N GLY A 42 3.51 20.46 -2.78
CA GLY A 42 4.47 21.54 -2.55
C GLY A 42 5.53 21.23 -1.49
N SER A 43 5.43 20.12 -0.76
CA SER A 43 6.38 19.78 0.30
C SER A 43 7.57 18.94 -0.20
N GLY A 44 8.79 19.27 0.24
CA GLY A 44 9.99 18.48 -0.08
C GLY A 44 9.90 17.03 0.41
N ALA A 45 9.18 16.78 1.51
CA ALA A 45 8.96 15.45 2.05
C ALA A 45 8.08 14.59 1.12
N TRP A 46 7.14 15.19 0.38
CA TRP A 46 6.37 14.49 -0.63
C TRP A 46 7.26 14.04 -1.80
N TRP A 47 8.10 14.95 -2.30
CA TRP A 47 9.05 14.65 -3.36
C TRP A 47 10.08 13.61 -2.95
N TRP A 48 10.53 13.65 -1.68
CA TRP A 48 11.39 12.61 -1.12
C TRP A 48 10.72 11.24 -1.15
N SER A 49 9.46 11.14 -0.69
CA SER A 49 8.72 9.87 -0.73
C SER A 49 8.43 9.40 -2.16
N ALA A 50 8.16 10.34 -3.08
CA ALA A 50 8.00 10.03 -4.51
C ALA A 50 9.31 9.51 -5.11
N GLY A 51 10.44 10.15 -4.79
CA GLY A 51 11.77 9.72 -5.20
C GLY A 51 12.13 8.32 -4.71
N LEU A 52 11.82 8.00 -3.45
CA LEU A 52 12.00 6.64 -2.92
C LEU A 52 11.16 5.60 -3.66
N ASN A 53 9.91 5.90 -4.00
CA ASN A 53 9.07 4.99 -4.79
C ASN A 53 9.61 4.83 -6.22
N ALA A 54 10.04 5.92 -6.86
CA ALA A 54 10.64 5.88 -8.20
C ALA A 54 11.94 5.06 -8.20
N ALA A 55 12.83 5.30 -7.22
CA ALA A 55 14.07 4.54 -7.06
C ALA A 55 13.78 3.05 -6.84
N ALA A 56 12.79 2.72 -6.01
CA ALA A 56 12.38 1.34 -5.77
C ALA A 56 11.87 0.67 -7.06
N ALA A 57 11.04 1.37 -7.83
CA ALA A 57 10.54 0.88 -9.12
C ALA A 57 11.68 0.63 -10.12
N LEU A 58 12.66 1.53 -10.19
CA LEU A 58 13.83 1.38 -11.05
C LEU A 58 14.72 0.20 -10.62
N LEU A 59 14.93 0.02 -9.30
CA LEU A 59 15.68 -1.12 -8.77
C LEU A 59 14.95 -2.44 -9.09
N HIS A 60 13.62 -2.47 -8.97
CA HIS A 60 12.81 -3.63 -9.32
C HIS A 60 12.89 -3.96 -10.82
N ALA A 61 12.77 -2.95 -11.67
CA ALA A 61 12.94 -3.10 -13.11
C ALA A 61 14.36 -3.56 -13.49
N ALA A 62 15.38 -3.04 -12.80
CA ALA A 62 16.76 -3.49 -12.99
C ALA A 62 16.94 -4.96 -12.57
N ALA A 63 16.30 -5.41 -11.48
CA ALA A 63 16.36 -6.80 -11.04
C ALA A 63 15.84 -7.78 -12.10
N LEU A 64 14.83 -7.39 -12.86
CA LEU A 64 14.26 -8.19 -13.96
C LEU A 64 15.23 -8.43 -15.11
N ARG A 65 16.32 -7.65 -15.21
CA ARG A 65 17.38 -7.90 -16.22
C ARG A 65 18.33 -9.04 -15.82
N TYR A 66 18.41 -9.33 -14.53
CA TYR A 66 19.38 -10.26 -13.95
C TYR A 66 18.71 -11.54 -13.38
N GLY A 67 17.40 -11.57 -13.24
CA GLY A 67 16.68 -12.71 -12.69
C GLY A 67 15.33 -12.95 -13.36
N PRO A 68 14.84 -14.21 -13.31
CA PRO A 68 13.55 -14.55 -13.89
C PRO A 68 12.40 -13.87 -13.14
N LEU A 69 11.34 -13.58 -13.87
CA LEU A 69 10.14 -12.92 -13.36
C LEU A 69 9.52 -13.66 -12.15
N THR A 70 9.55 -15.01 -12.21
CA THR A 70 9.08 -15.91 -11.14
C THR A 70 9.79 -15.71 -9.80
N LEU A 71 11.05 -15.25 -9.83
CA LEU A 71 11.83 -14.93 -8.64
C LEU A 71 11.57 -13.48 -8.19
N VAL A 72 11.58 -12.54 -9.13
CA VAL A 72 11.58 -11.10 -8.85
C VAL A 72 10.21 -10.62 -8.35
N GLN A 73 9.11 -11.12 -8.93
CA GLN A 73 7.77 -10.66 -8.56
C GLN A 73 7.37 -10.96 -7.10
N PRO A 74 7.54 -12.21 -6.58
CA PRO A 74 7.22 -12.48 -5.18
C PRO A 74 8.08 -11.70 -4.20
N LEU A 75 9.33 -11.35 -4.58
CA LEU A 75 10.23 -10.57 -3.73
C LEU A 75 9.75 -9.12 -3.53
N GLY A 76 8.95 -8.57 -4.45
CA GLY A 76 8.28 -7.27 -4.26
C GLY A 76 7.37 -7.26 -3.03
N ALA A 77 6.74 -8.39 -2.68
CA ALA A 77 5.90 -8.53 -1.50
C ALA A 77 6.69 -8.40 -0.18
N LEU A 78 8.03 -8.57 -0.20
CA LEU A 78 8.89 -8.36 0.96
C LEU A 78 8.90 -6.91 1.45
N THR A 79 8.38 -5.97 0.64
CA THR A 79 8.11 -4.60 1.09
C THR A 79 7.31 -4.57 2.40
N LEU A 80 6.33 -5.47 2.58
CA LEU A 80 5.56 -5.58 3.83
C LEU A 80 6.43 -6.04 5.01
N VAL A 81 7.33 -7.01 4.78
CA VAL A 81 8.25 -7.52 5.81
C VAL A 81 9.19 -6.43 6.30
N ALA A 82 9.58 -5.51 5.42
CA ALA A 82 10.40 -4.36 5.77
C ALA A 82 9.59 -3.20 6.35
N ALA A 83 8.41 -2.88 5.77
CA ALA A 83 7.61 -1.72 6.15
C ALA A 83 6.98 -1.84 7.54
N VAL A 84 6.47 -3.03 7.91
CA VAL A 84 5.82 -3.25 9.21
C VAL A 84 6.77 -3.00 10.38
N PRO A 85 7.98 -3.61 10.46
CA PRO A 85 8.91 -3.32 11.54
C PRO A 85 9.49 -1.90 11.47
N LEU A 86 9.71 -1.36 10.27
CA LEU A 86 10.18 0.01 10.12
C LEU A 86 9.16 1.02 10.64
N GLY A 87 7.88 0.83 10.32
CA GLY A 87 6.77 1.64 10.83
C GLY A 87 6.61 1.51 12.35
N ALA A 88 6.68 0.30 12.89
CA ALA A 88 6.61 0.03 14.32
C ALA A 88 7.74 0.71 15.09
N ARG A 89 9.00 0.52 14.65
CA ARG A 89 10.19 1.17 15.25
C ARG A 89 10.07 2.70 15.25
N ARG A 90 9.59 3.26 14.13
CA ARG A 90 9.40 4.71 14.00
C ARG A 90 8.31 5.26 14.92
N SER A 91 7.37 4.43 15.33
CA SER A 91 6.31 4.74 16.31
C SER A 91 6.70 4.38 17.76
N GLY A 92 7.96 4.01 18.02
CA GLY A 92 8.46 3.64 19.35
C GLY A 92 7.88 2.35 19.92
N ARG A 93 7.31 1.46 19.08
CA ARG A 93 6.66 0.21 19.50
C ARG A 93 7.32 -1.03 18.90
N ARG A 94 7.05 -2.18 19.51
CA ARG A 94 7.42 -3.48 18.94
C ARG A 94 6.31 -3.99 18.01
N VAL A 95 6.69 -4.79 17.03
CA VAL A 95 5.74 -5.48 16.13
C VAL A 95 5.03 -6.57 16.94
N ALA A 96 3.70 -6.59 16.90
CA ALA A 96 2.91 -7.62 17.58
C ALA A 96 2.98 -8.95 16.81
N ALA A 97 2.76 -10.06 17.51
CA ALA A 97 2.73 -11.39 16.88
C ALA A 97 1.62 -11.50 15.82
N THR A 98 0.49 -10.83 16.04
CA THR A 98 -0.60 -10.75 15.05
C THR A 98 -0.21 -10.00 13.78
N GLU A 99 0.59 -8.93 13.89
CA GLU A 99 1.14 -8.21 12.74
C GLU A 99 2.10 -9.08 11.95
N TRP A 100 2.98 -9.83 12.61
CA TRP A 100 3.87 -10.77 11.95
C TRP A 100 3.10 -11.87 11.22
N ARG A 101 2.10 -12.48 11.89
CA ARG A 101 1.24 -13.50 11.26
C ARG A 101 0.49 -12.93 10.05
N GLY A 102 -0.06 -11.71 10.16
CA GLY A 102 -0.73 -11.04 9.07
C GLY A 102 0.21 -10.73 7.90
N THR A 103 1.40 -10.19 8.20
CA THR A 103 2.43 -9.89 7.19
C THR A 103 2.89 -11.15 6.46
N LEU A 104 3.23 -12.22 7.19
CA LEU A 104 3.68 -13.48 6.59
C LEU A 104 2.59 -14.16 5.77
N ALA A 105 1.33 -14.15 6.25
CA ALA A 105 0.19 -14.68 5.50
C ALA A 105 -0.05 -13.89 4.20
N THR A 106 0.06 -12.56 4.25
CA THR A 106 -0.08 -11.71 3.05
C THR A 106 1.05 -11.99 2.06
N VAL A 107 2.30 -12.05 2.50
CA VAL A 107 3.45 -12.29 1.63
C VAL A 107 3.40 -13.69 1.01
N ALA A 108 3.10 -14.72 1.81
CA ALA A 108 2.94 -16.09 1.31
C ALA A 108 1.76 -16.18 0.32
N GLY A 109 0.64 -15.54 0.63
CA GLY A 109 -0.52 -15.49 -0.26
C GLY A 109 -0.22 -14.77 -1.59
N LEU A 110 0.51 -13.65 -1.55
CA LEU A 110 0.95 -12.96 -2.77
C LEU A 110 1.93 -13.81 -3.59
N GLY A 111 2.85 -14.54 -2.93
CA GLY A 111 3.72 -15.49 -3.60
C GLY A 111 2.93 -16.56 -4.36
N LEU A 112 1.95 -17.20 -3.72
CA LEU A 112 1.08 -18.20 -4.33
C LEU A 112 0.22 -17.61 -5.47
N LEU A 113 -0.27 -16.38 -5.33
CA LEU A 113 -1.04 -15.68 -6.35
C LEU A 113 -0.21 -15.42 -7.61
N LEU A 114 1.04 -14.99 -7.43
CA LEU A 114 1.90 -14.55 -8.52
C LEU A 114 2.57 -15.72 -9.27
N LEU A 115 2.72 -16.88 -8.63
CA LEU A 115 3.33 -18.06 -9.29
C LEU A 115 2.66 -18.43 -10.61
N PRO A 116 1.34 -18.62 -10.70
CA PRO A 116 0.68 -18.96 -11.97
C PRO A 116 0.49 -17.74 -12.91
N ALA A 117 0.67 -16.52 -12.40
CA ALA A 117 0.62 -15.29 -13.19
C ALA A 117 1.97 -14.96 -13.84
N SER A 118 3.05 -15.67 -13.51
CA SER A 118 4.40 -15.45 -14.03
C SER A 118 4.57 -16.08 -15.41
N GLY A 119 4.00 -15.45 -16.43
CA GLY A 119 4.21 -15.80 -17.84
C GLY A 119 5.27 -14.92 -18.52
N PRO A 120 5.66 -15.23 -19.77
CA PRO A 120 6.42 -14.31 -20.60
C PRO A 120 5.63 -12.99 -20.73
N ALA A 121 6.36 -11.87 -20.75
CA ALA A 121 5.73 -10.58 -20.97
C ALA A 121 5.00 -10.60 -22.33
N PRO A 122 3.75 -10.12 -22.40
CA PRO A 122 3.03 -10.07 -23.67
C PRO A 122 3.79 -9.20 -24.67
N ASP A 123 3.92 -9.68 -25.89
CA ASP A 123 4.47 -8.91 -27.00
C ASP A 123 3.51 -7.81 -27.47
N ASP A 124 2.23 -7.93 -27.12
CA ASP A 124 1.20 -6.98 -27.48
C ASP A 124 1.20 -5.75 -26.59
N THR A 125 0.95 -4.61 -27.22
CA THR A 125 0.82 -3.32 -26.54
C THR A 125 -0.61 -2.84 -26.64
N LEU A 126 -1.12 -2.20 -25.61
CA LEU A 126 -2.43 -1.57 -25.64
C LEU A 126 -2.50 -0.55 -26.78
N THR A 127 -3.53 -0.63 -27.58
CA THR A 127 -3.91 0.46 -28.50
C THR A 127 -4.29 1.70 -27.69
N LEU A 128 -4.36 2.87 -28.33
CA LEU A 128 -4.80 4.08 -27.65
C LEU A 128 -6.24 3.92 -27.11
N ALA A 129 -7.11 3.28 -27.86
CA ALA A 129 -8.49 3.04 -27.43
C ALA A 129 -8.55 2.12 -26.20
N GLU A 130 -7.79 1.04 -26.16
CA GLU A 130 -7.70 0.15 -24.99
C GLU A 130 -7.09 0.86 -23.79
N ALA A 131 -6.01 1.64 -23.99
CA ALA A 131 -5.41 2.43 -22.93
C ALA A 131 -6.39 3.43 -22.31
N LEU A 132 -7.21 4.10 -23.14
CA LEU A 132 -8.26 5.00 -22.68
C LEU A 132 -9.41 4.25 -22.00
N ALA A 133 -9.80 3.08 -22.51
CA ALA A 133 -10.85 2.24 -21.92
C ALA A 133 -10.45 1.75 -20.54
N VAL A 134 -9.21 1.20 -20.39
CA VAL A 134 -8.65 0.80 -19.08
C VAL A 134 -8.60 1.98 -18.12
N SER A 135 -8.10 3.11 -18.61
CA SER A 135 -7.97 4.32 -17.79
C SER A 135 -9.34 4.82 -17.33
N GLY A 136 -10.32 4.86 -18.21
CA GLY A 136 -11.69 5.28 -17.91
C GLY A 136 -12.37 4.33 -16.92
N ALA A 137 -12.30 3.02 -17.16
CA ALA A 137 -12.85 2.00 -16.26
C ALA A 137 -12.19 2.06 -14.87
N THR A 138 -10.86 2.12 -14.82
CA THR A 138 -10.13 2.23 -13.54
C THR A 138 -10.47 3.52 -12.81
N ALA A 139 -10.54 4.66 -13.50
CA ALA A 139 -10.93 5.92 -12.89
C ALA A 139 -12.37 5.90 -12.36
N ALA A 140 -13.30 5.28 -13.06
CA ALA A 140 -14.69 5.13 -12.61
C ALA A 140 -14.77 4.29 -11.33
N VAL A 141 -14.04 3.16 -11.24
CA VAL A 141 -13.98 2.34 -10.03
C VAL A 141 -13.32 3.10 -8.88
N ILE A 142 -12.23 3.82 -9.13
CA ILE A 142 -11.56 4.66 -8.12
C ILE A 142 -12.53 5.71 -7.58
N LEU A 143 -13.26 6.41 -8.45
CA LEU A 143 -14.26 7.41 -8.06
C LEU A 143 -15.36 6.77 -7.21
N ALA A 144 -15.90 5.61 -7.60
CA ALA A 144 -16.92 4.89 -6.84
C ALA A 144 -16.41 4.50 -5.44
N LEU A 145 -15.17 3.99 -5.34
CA LEU A 145 -14.56 3.63 -4.07
C LEU A 145 -14.32 4.84 -3.16
N THR A 146 -13.98 5.99 -3.73
CA THR A 146 -13.59 7.19 -2.97
C THR A 146 -14.75 8.14 -2.68
N ALA A 147 -15.88 8.04 -3.39
CA ALA A 147 -17.07 8.86 -3.19
C ALA A 147 -17.80 8.58 -1.86
N SER A 148 -17.59 7.40 -1.27
CA SER A 148 -18.27 6.99 -0.04
C SER A 148 -17.66 7.67 1.20
N LYS A 149 -18.52 8.19 2.07
CA LYS A 149 -18.16 8.81 3.38
C LYS A 149 -18.02 7.78 4.52
N ASP A 150 -17.80 6.51 4.23
CA ASP A 150 -17.69 5.44 5.22
C ASP A 150 -16.45 5.62 6.13
N PRO A 151 -16.53 5.34 7.44
CA PRO A 151 -15.39 5.28 8.36
C PRO A 151 -14.26 4.34 7.93
N ARG A 152 -14.55 3.33 7.11
CA ARG A 152 -13.57 2.42 6.52
C ARG A 152 -12.89 2.99 5.27
N SER A 153 -12.94 4.29 5.05
CA SER A 153 -12.38 4.96 3.87
C SER A 153 -10.89 4.66 3.61
N GLY A 154 -10.11 4.37 4.66
CA GLY A 154 -8.69 4.02 4.52
C GLY A 154 -8.44 2.80 3.64
N LEU A 155 -9.16 1.69 3.85
CA LEU A 155 -9.01 0.48 3.04
C LEU A 155 -9.51 0.67 1.60
N ARG A 156 -10.57 1.45 1.41
CA ARG A 156 -11.08 1.81 0.07
C ARG A 156 -10.08 2.65 -0.70
N HIS A 157 -9.44 3.63 -0.05
CA HIS A 157 -8.35 4.39 -0.65
C HIS A 157 -7.13 3.52 -0.96
N ALA A 158 -6.84 2.52 -0.10
CA ALA A 158 -5.78 1.54 -0.36
C ALA A 158 -6.09 0.68 -1.59
N THR A 159 -7.33 0.16 -1.71
CA THR A 159 -7.78 -0.57 -2.90
C THR A 159 -7.67 0.31 -4.15
N ALA A 160 -8.19 1.54 -4.09
CA ALA A 160 -8.12 2.51 -5.18
C ALA A 160 -6.66 2.81 -5.59
N SER A 161 -5.75 2.91 -4.62
CA SER A 161 -4.31 3.08 -4.87
C SER A 161 -3.71 1.87 -5.58
N GLY A 162 -4.05 0.65 -5.16
CA GLY A 162 -3.62 -0.59 -5.82
C GLY A 162 -4.10 -0.67 -7.27
N LEU A 163 -5.36 -0.32 -7.52
CA LEU A 163 -5.92 -0.24 -8.88
C LEU A 163 -5.18 0.79 -9.74
N ALA A 164 -4.91 1.99 -9.19
CA ALA A 164 -4.15 3.02 -9.88
C ALA A 164 -2.73 2.54 -10.22
N SER A 165 -2.07 1.84 -9.30
CA SER A 165 -0.75 1.26 -9.53
C SER A 165 -0.76 0.21 -10.63
N ALA A 166 -1.78 -0.65 -10.68
CA ALA A 166 -1.94 -1.66 -11.73
C ALA A 166 -2.13 -1.02 -13.11
N ALA A 167 -3.01 -0.01 -13.21
CA ALA A 167 -3.21 0.73 -14.44
C ALA A 167 -1.92 1.44 -14.88
N ALA A 168 -1.22 2.11 -13.96
CA ALA A 168 0.06 2.75 -14.26
C ALA A 168 1.09 1.73 -14.78
N SER A 169 1.16 0.53 -14.20
CA SER A 169 2.08 -0.53 -14.63
C SER A 169 1.76 -1.04 -16.02
N ALA A 170 0.50 -1.34 -16.32
CA ALA A 170 0.06 -1.80 -17.64
C ALA A 170 0.32 -0.74 -18.74
N LEU A 171 0.06 0.53 -18.44
CA LEU A 171 0.34 1.64 -19.36
C LEU A 171 1.85 1.86 -19.53
N THR A 172 2.65 1.69 -18.48
CA THR A 172 4.12 1.80 -18.54
C THR A 172 4.71 0.73 -19.43
N GLN A 173 4.18 -0.50 -19.39
CA GLN A 173 4.60 -1.58 -20.29
C GLN A 173 4.38 -1.18 -21.76
N THR A 174 3.22 -0.60 -22.09
CA THR A 174 2.94 -0.09 -23.44
C THR A 174 3.95 0.94 -23.91
N VAL A 175 4.32 1.89 -23.04
CA VAL A 175 5.35 2.92 -23.35
C VAL A 175 6.73 2.28 -23.51
N ALA A 176 7.09 1.33 -22.65
CA ALA A 176 8.40 0.68 -22.67
C ALA A 176 8.60 -0.15 -23.94
N VAL A 177 7.60 -0.92 -24.36
CA VAL A 177 7.66 -1.72 -25.61
C VAL A 177 7.70 -0.81 -26.85
N ALA A 178 6.93 0.29 -26.87
CA ALA A 178 6.98 1.25 -27.96
C ALA A 178 8.37 1.89 -28.10
N GLY A 179 9.05 2.19 -26.98
CA GLY A 179 10.42 2.71 -26.98
C GLY A 179 11.46 1.68 -27.45
N GLY A 180 11.31 0.43 -27.04
CA GLY A 180 12.24 -0.66 -27.41
C GLY A 180 12.18 -1.06 -28.89
N ARG A 181 11.07 -0.83 -29.57
CA ARG A 181 10.88 -1.12 -31.00
C ARG A 181 11.32 -0.01 -31.95
N GLY A 182 12.07 1.00 -31.47
CA GLY A 182 12.50 2.13 -32.30
C GLY A 182 11.35 3.05 -32.74
N GLY A 183 10.18 2.92 -32.11
CA GLY A 183 9.05 3.81 -32.33
C GLY A 183 9.37 5.25 -31.93
N ALA A 184 8.74 6.24 -32.58
CA ALA A 184 8.89 7.64 -32.22
C ALA A 184 8.34 7.85 -30.80
N LEU A 185 9.23 7.98 -29.81
CA LEU A 185 8.88 8.23 -28.40
C LEU A 185 8.02 9.50 -28.23
N LEU A 186 8.12 10.44 -29.17
CA LEU A 186 7.31 11.66 -29.22
C LEU A 186 6.04 11.52 -30.05
N SER A 187 5.64 10.29 -30.44
CA SER A 187 4.34 10.11 -31.09
C SER A 187 3.21 10.49 -30.14
N PHE A 188 2.15 11.09 -30.68
CA PHE A 188 0.97 11.50 -29.89
C PHE A 188 0.45 10.36 -28.98
N ARG A 189 0.42 9.12 -29.49
CA ARG A 189 0.00 7.94 -28.73
C ARG A 189 0.89 7.71 -27.51
N VAL A 190 2.21 7.69 -27.67
CA VAL A 190 3.15 7.43 -26.58
C VAL A 190 3.08 8.53 -25.52
N VAL A 191 3.02 9.79 -25.95
CA VAL A 191 2.88 10.94 -25.04
C VAL A 191 1.55 10.87 -24.28
N ALA A 192 0.43 10.58 -24.94
CA ALA A 192 -0.86 10.44 -24.29
C ALA A 192 -0.86 9.31 -23.23
N VAL A 193 -0.31 8.14 -23.57
CA VAL A 193 -0.21 7.02 -22.63
C VAL A 193 0.73 7.37 -21.48
N ALA A 194 1.85 8.04 -21.73
CA ALA A 194 2.78 8.48 -20.67
C ALA A 194 2.11 9.47 -19.70
N LEU A 195 1.28 10.38 -20.18
CA LEU A 195 0.49 11.28 -19.33
C LEU A 195 -0.50 10.51 -18.44
N LEU A 196 -1.14 9.46 -18.97
CA LEU A 196 -1.99 8.58 -18.17
C LEU A 196 -1.20 7.83 -17.12
N VAL A 197 0.03 7.36 -17.42
CA VAL A 197 0.94 6.76 -16.43
C VAL A 197 1.19 7.73 -15.28
N VAL A 198 1.57 8.97 -15.59
CA VAL A 198 1.83 10.01 -14.57
C VAL A 198 0.56 10.29 -13.75
N PHE A 199 -0.59 10.39 -14.40
CA PHE A 199 -1.88 10.62 -13.73
C PHE A 199 -2.18 9.50 -12.71
N PHE A 200 -2.07 8.23 -13.10
CA PHE A 200 -2.32 7.11 -12.19
C PHE A 200 -1.23 6.94 -11.14
N ALA A 201 0.02 7.19 -11.46
CA ALA A 201 1.13 7.10 -10.50
C ALA A 201 0.98 8.17 -9.39
N VAL A 202 0.74 9.42 -9.77
CA VAL A 202 0.52 10.52 -8.81
C VAL A 202 -0.78 10.33 -8.04
N GLY A 203 -1.87 9.99 -8.73
CA GLY A 203 -3.16 9.71 -8.12
C GLY A 203 -3.09 8.56 -7.12
N GLY A 204 -2.45 7.45 -7.49
CA GLY A 204 -2.22 6.30 -6.63
C GLY A 204 -1.42 6.66 -5.38
N MET A 205 -0.38 7.47 -5.52
CA MET A 205 0.41 7.96 -4.39
C MET A 205 -0.40 8.84 -3.44
N LEU A 206 -1.26 9.74 -3.95
CA LEU A 206 -2.14 10.56 -3.13
C LEU A 206 -3.21 9.72 -2.40
N LEU A 207 -3.72 8.68 -3.07
CA LEU A 207 -4.65 7.72 -2.48
C LEU A 207 -3.99 6.90 -1.36
N SER A 208 -2.74 6.44 -1.56
CA SER A 208 -1.95 5.77 -0.52
C SER A 208 -1.78 6.64 0.71
N GLN A 209 -1.45 7.91 0.54
CA GLN A 209 -1.31 8.84 1.67
C GLN A 209 -2.61 8.99 2.46
N ARG A 210 -3.78 9.01 1.78
CA ARG A 210 -5.08 9.01 2.47
C ARG A 210 -5.33 7.69 3.19
N ALA A 211 -4.97 6.57 2.56
CA ALA A 211 -5.10 5.24 3.14
C ALA A 211 -4.30 5.08 4.43
N TYR A 212 -3.07 5.63 4.48
CA TYR A 212 -2.13 5.45 5.59
C TYR A 212 -2.41 6.34 6.81
N ARG A 213 -3.41 7.23 6.76
CA ARG A 213 -3.79 8.09 7.90
C ARG A 213 -4.12 7.30 9.16
N GLY A 214 -4.73 6.13 9.02
CA GLY A 214 -5.11 5.23 10.11
C GLY A 214 -4.04 4.19 10.48
N GLY A 215 -2.85 4.24 9.87
CA GLY A 215 -1.76 3.28 10.06
C GLY A 215 -1.30 2.67 8.75
N LEU A 216 -0.14 2.00 8.77
CA LEU A 216 0.54 1.52 7.56
C LEU A 216 0.19 0.08 7.19
N GLY A 217 0.19 -0.84 8.16
CA GLY A 217 0.22 -2.28 7.92
C GLY A 217 -0.92 -2.80 7.04
N ALA A 218 -2.15 -2.63 7.49
CA ALA A 218 -3.33 -3.13 6.75
C ALA A 218 -3.54 -2.41 5.41
N PRO A 219 -3.48 -1.06 5.31
CA PRO A 219 -3.63 -0.40 4.01
C PRO A 219 -2.51 -0.77 3.02
N LEU A 220 -1.25 -0.90 3.46
CA LEU A 220 -0.16 -1.32 2.59
C LEU A 220 -0.36 -2.75 2.08
N ALA A 221 -0.85 -3.66 2.93
CA ALA A 221 -1.18 -5.02 2.53
C ALA A 221 -2.32 -5.05 1.49
N VAL A 222 -3.33 -4.18 1.64
CA VAL A 222 -4.41 -4.02 0.65
C VAL A 222 -3.88 -3.50 -0.68
N VAL A 223 -3.03 -2.47 -0.69
CA VAL A 223 -2.39 -1.95 -1.91
C VAL A 223 -1.64 -3.07 -2.63
N ASN A 224 -0.81 -3.83 -1.88
CA ASN A 224 -0.02 -4.94 -2.44
C ASN A 224 -0.87 -6.12 -2.93
N LEU A 225 -2.07 -6.32 -2.41
CA LEU A 225 -3.01 -7.34 -2.90
C LEU A 225 -3.83 -6.84 -4.09
N ALA A 226 -4.37 -5.61 -4.02
CA ALA A 226 -5.22 -5.05 -5.06
C ALA A 226 -4.46 -4.82 -6.37
N ASN A 227 -3.17 -4.44 -6.30
CA ASN A 227 -2.34 -4.22 -7.48
C ASN A 227 -2.21 -5.47 -8.36
N PRO A 228 -1.71 -6.63 -7.91
CA PRO A 228 -1.58 -7.80 -8.76
C PRO A 228 -2.93 -8.38 -9.21
N LEU A 229 -3.99 -8.28 -8.38
CA LEU A 229 -5.33 -8.71 -8.77
C LEU A 229 -5.87 -7.87 -9.94
N ALA A 230 -5.71 -6.55 -9.87
CA ALA A 230 -6.11 -5.65 -10.93
C ALA A 230 -5.23 -5.82 -12.18
N ALA A 231 -3.92 -5.99 -12.02
CA ALA A 231 -3.01 -6.26 -13.13
C ALA A 231 -3.38 -7.57 -13.86
N ALA A 232 -3.65 -8.64 -13.11
CA ALA A 232 -4.10 -9.91 -13.67
C ALA A 232 -5.44 -9.76 -14.40
N ALA A 233 -6.40 -9.00 -13.85
CA ALA A 233 -7.67 -8.74 -14.51
C ALA A 233 -7.48 -7.97 -15.85
N ILE A 234 -6.63 -6.93 -15.85
CA ILE A 234 -6.29 -6.18 -17.07
C ILE A 234 -5.60 -7.08 -18.09
N GLY A 235 -4.59 -7.86 -17.65
CA GLY A 235 -3.86 -8.79 -18.52
C GLY A 235 -4.77 -9.84 -19.15
N MET A 236 -5.62 -10.48 -18.36
CA MET A 236 -6.54 -11.50 -18.86
C MET A 236 -7.60 -10.95 -19.83
N VAL A 237 -8.17 -9.78 -19.53
CA VAL A 237 -9.28 -9.22 -20.31
C VAL A 237 -8.81 -8.55 -21.60
N LEU A 238 -7.68 -7.86 -21.57
CA LEU A 238 -7.23 -7.02 -22.69
C LEU A 238 -6.03 -7.57 -23.45
N LEU A 239 -5.12 -8.25 -22.73
CA LEU A 239 -3.91 -8.80 -23.36
C LEU A 239 -4.05 -10.31 -23.65
N GLY A 240 -5.23 -10.90 -23.36
CA GLY A 240 -5.47 -12.33 -23.57
C GLY A 240 -4.58 -13.24 -22.72
N GLU A 241 -3.98 -12.69 -21.65
CA GLU A 241 -3.12 -13.48 -20.77
C GLU A 241 -3.91 -14.59 -20.10
N ARG A 242 -3.26 -15.73 -19.87
CA ARG A 242 -3.84 -16.87 -19.16
C ARG A 242 -2.96 -17.24 -17.99
N LEU A 243 -3.60 -17.57 -16.87
CA LEU A 243 -2.87 -18.14 -15.74
C LEU A 243 -2.25 -19.48 -16.17
N GLN A 244 -0.96 -19.63 -15.86
CA GLN A 244 -0.24 -20.85 -16.18
C GLN A 244 -0.73 -22.03 -15.31
N GLY A 245 -0.61 -23.24 -15.84
CA GLY A 245 -1.01 -24.47 -15.15
C GLY A 245 -2.51 -24.78 -15.19
N GLY A 246 -3.30 -24.08 -16.03
CA GLY A 246 -4.74 -24.38 -16.20
C GLY A 246 -5.54 -24.32 -14.89
N ALA A 247 -6.43 -25.28 -14.66
CA ALA A 247 -7.24 -25.33 -13.44
C ALA A 247 -6.43 -25.37 -12.13
N PRO A 248 -5.36 -26.16 -11.97
CA PRO A 248 -4.47 -26.09 -10.81
C PRO A 248 -3.86 -24.70 -10.59
N GLY A 249 -3.45 -23.99 -11.64
CA GLY A 249 -2.94 -22.64 -11.55
C GLY A 249 -3.98 -21.65 -11.03
N VAL A 250 -5.21 -21.73 -11.53
CA VAL A 250 -6.33 -20.90 -11.05
C VAL A 250 -6.64 -21.19 -9.58
N LEU A 251 -6.65 -22.47 -9.17
CA LEU A 251 -6.86 -22.83 -7.75
C LEU A 251 -5.75 -22.30 -6.86
N LEU A 252 -4.49 -22.38 -7.32
CA LEU A 252 -3.34 -21.84 -6.58
C LEU A 252 -3.44 -20.33 -6.43
N ALA A 253 -3.79 -19.60 -7.49
CA ALA A 253 -4.01 -18.15 -7.46
C ALA A 253 -5.14 -17.78 -6.50
N ALA A 254 -6.26 -18.50 -6.55
CA ALA A 254 -7.41 -18.28 -5.66
C ALA A 254 -7.04 -18.55 -4.18
N ALA A 255 -6.34 -19.65 -3.90
CA ALA A 255 -5.85 -19.96 -2.56
C ALA A 255 -4.88 -18.88 -2.06
N GLY A 256 -3.98 -18.40 -2.93
CA GLY A 256 -3.06 -17.29 -2.65
C GLY A 256 -3.81 -16.00 -2.31
N ALA A 257 -4.81 -15.63 -3.11
CA ALA A 257 -5.64 -14.46 -2.87
C ALA A 257 -6.38 -14.54 -1.52
N LEU A 258 -6.97 -15.70 -1.20
CA LEU A 258 -7.67 -15.93 0.08
C LEU A 258 -6.70 -15.85 1.27
N LEU A 259 -5.51 -16.43 1.16
CA LEU A 259 -4.48 -16.38 2.20
C LEU A 259 -3.99 -14.94 2.41
N ALA A 260 -3.76 -14.18 1.33
CA ALA A 260 -3.38 -12.77 1.41
C ALA A 260 -4.50 -11.92 2.02
N ALA A 261 -5.76 -12.15 1.64
CA ALA A 261 -6.91 -11.46 2.23
C ALA A 261 -7.03 -11.75 3.75
N ARG A 262 -6.81 -13.01 4.17
CA ARG A 262 -6.74 -13.37 5.59
C ARG A 262 -5.62 -12.62 6.31
N GLY A 263 -4.45 -12.50 5.69
CA GLY A 263 -3.33 -11.71 6.22
C GLY A 263 -3.71 -10.24 6.42
N VAL A 264 -4.37 -9.63 5.44
CA VAL A 264 -4.91 -8.26 5.55
C VAL A 264 -5.87 -8.14 6.73
N VAL A 265 -6.82 -9.09 6.90
CA VAL A 265 -7.78 -9.08 8.03
C VAL A 265 -7.04 -9.15 9.37
N LEU A 266 -5.97 -9.94 9.48
CA LEU A 266 -5.15 -9.98 10.70
C LEU A 266 -4.49 -8.63 10.98
N LEU A 267 -3.98 -7.95 9.95
CA LEU A 267 -3.37 -6.62 10.07
C LEU A 267 -4.38 -5.53 10.45
N THR A 268 -5.66 -5.65 10.05
CA THR A 268 -6.71 -4.70 10.47
C THR A 268 -7.10 -4.83 11.94
N ARG A 269 -6.84 -5.98 12.55
CA ARG A 269 -7.14 -6.22 13.97
C ARG A 269 -6.11 -5.64 14.93
N THR A 270 -4.99 -5.17 14.41
CA THR A 270 -3.94 -4.54 15.22
C THR A 270 -4.26 -3.06 15.38
N PRO A 271 -4.26 -2.52 16.62
CA PRO A 271 -4.55 -1.11 16.85
C PRO A 271 -3.58 -0.21 16.08
N PRO A 272 -4.04 0.92 15.53
CA PRO A 272 -3.17 1.89 14.87
C PRO A 272 -2.07 2.35 15.82
N ALA A 273 -0.88 2.60 15.28
CA ALA A 273 0.22 3.18 16.05
C ALA A 273 -0.21 4.53 16.62
N GLY A 274 -0.27 4.66 17.96
CA GLY A 274 -0.72 5.87 18.66
C GLY A 274 -2.10 5.79 19.29
N ALA A 275 -2.85 4.69 19.14
CA ALA A 275 -3.98 4.44 20.01
C ALA A 275 -3.42 4.19 21.42
N ALA A 276 -3.73 5.09 22.36
CA ALA A 276 -3.48 4.84 23.77
C ALA A 276 -4.11 3.48 24.13
N PRO A 277 -3.46 2.65 24.98
CA PRO A 277 -4.10 1.45 25.49
C PRO A 277 -5.46 1.88 26.06
N PRO A 278 -6.53 1.04 25.90
CA PRO A 278 -7.79 1.33 26.56
C PRO A 278 -7.45 1.60 28.02
N GLN A 279 -7.63 2.84 28.45
CA GLN A 279 -7.57 3.12 29.88
C GLN A 279 -8.60 2.17 30.48
N ALA A 280 -8.11 1.19 31.26
CA ALA A 280 -8.99 0.46 32.14
C ALA A 280 -9.81 1.55 32.82
N VAL A 281 -11.11 1.55 32.54
CA VAL A 281 -12.04 2.40 33.29
C VAL A 281 -11.82 1.96 34.72
N ALA A 282 -10.96 2.71 35.43
CA ALA A 282 -10.88 2.59 36.86
C ALA A 282 -12.30 2.92 37.31
N THR A 283 -13.03 1.87 37.64
CA THR A 283 -14.32 1.95 38.31
C THR A 283 -14.04 2.84 39.51
N ALA A 284 -14.40 4.09 39.37
CA ALA A 284 -14.43 5.00 40.50
C ALA A 284 -15.37 4.35 41.52
N ALA A 285 -14.77 3.75 42.53
CA ALA A 285 -15.51 3.34 43.70
C ALA A 285 -16.27 4.57 44.19
N PRO A 286 -17.56 4.45 44.48
CA PRO A 286 -18.31 5.58 45.00
C PRO A 286 -17.62 6.04 46.28
N ALA A 287 -17.25 7.32 46.33
CA ALA A 287 -16.81 7.99 47.52
C ALA A 287 -18.00 8.00 48.49
N THR A 288 -18.11 6.93 49.28
CA THR A 288 -18.98 6.89 50.43
C THR A 288 -18.38 7.74 51.54
N ALA A 289 -19.06 8.81 51.80
CA ALA A 289 -19.25 9.42 53.11
C ALA A 289 -18.03 9.46 54.05
N GLN A 290 -17.36 10.57 54.01
CA GLN A 290 -16.71 11.11 55.21
C GLN A 290 -17.19 12.53 55.44
N ALA A 291 -18.51 12.66 55.75
CA ALA A 291 -19.08 13.79 56.47
C ALA A 291 -19.17 13.36 57.91
N ALA A 292 -18.56 14.07 58.78
CA ALA A 292 -18.83 14.24 60.19
C ALA A 292 -17.59 14.15 61.07
N ALA A 293 -16.97 15.28 61.26
CA ALA A 293 -16.36 15.64 62.53
C ALA A 293 -15.92 17.12 62.46
N GLU A 294 -16.90 17.99 62.66
CA GLU A 294 -16.67 19.38 63.00
C GLU A 294 -16.34 19.46 64.50
N PRO A 295 -15.18 19.93 64.93
CA PRO A 295 -14.97 20.22 66.35
C PRO A 295 -15.53 21.63 66.66
N ALA A 296 -16.47 21.63 67.58
CA ALA A 296 -17.06 22.79 68.18
C ALA A 296 -15.99 23.77 68.74
N LEU A 297 -16.08 25.03 68.32
CA LEU A 297 -15.36 26.14 68.92
C LEU A 297 -15.96 26.48 70.30
N PRO A 298 -15.14 26.68 71.35
CA PRO A 298 -15.65 27.16 72.64
C PRO A 298 -15.93 28.64 72.58
N ALA A 299 -17.14 29.02 72.98
CA ALA A 299 -17.52 30.38 73.34
C ALA A 299 -16.76 30.82 74.59
N GLY A 300 -16.18 31.97 74.57
CA GLY A 300 -15.55 32.49 75.74
C GLY A 300 -14.99 33.89 75.58
N ARG A 301 -15.78 34.76 76.08
CA ARG A 301 -15.62 35.94 76.98
C ARG A 301 -15.29 37.23 76.31
N VAL A 302 -16.34 38.05 76.34
CA VAL A 302 -16.32 39.50 76.51
C VAL A 302 -15.77 39.85 77.89
N ALA A 303 -14.83 40.74 77.95
CA ALA A 303 -14.68 41.70 79.03
C ALA A 303 -13.62 42.78 78.77
N ALA A 304 -14.07 44.01 78.91
CA ALA A 304 -13.45 45.30 79.18
C ALA A 304 -12.70 45.99 78.06
#